data_8ed973d7b24e4b3fe6bc553df20b0e29
#
_entry.id   8ed973d7b24e4b3fe6bc553df20b0e29
#
_cell.length_a   1.000
_cell.length_b   1.000
_cell.length_c   1.000
_cell.angle_alpha   90.00
_cell.angle_beta   90.00
_cell.angle_gamma   90.00
#
_symmetry.space_group_name_H-M   'P 1'
#
loop_
_entity.id
_entity.type
_entity.pdbx_description
1 polymer ?
#
loop_
_entity_poly.entity_id
_entity_poly.type
_entity_poly.pdbx_seq_one_letter_code
_entity_poly.pdbx_strand_id
1 'polypeptide(L)'
;MNEVQRHNEILSLLETNRVINVSHITDHFNVSPATARRDISKLDEQGKLRKVRNGAERIENKKRKWTPLNINSTDHYEEKSQIAVKAAEICLPGESAVINCGSTAFLLGQQLCGKNVQIVTNYFPLASYLIDQDHDDVILIGGQYNKAQNIFLNPALNSLMGYAGNWMFTSGKGLTEAGLYKADMLTAVAEQQMLDQIDKLVVVVDSSKVGHRTGMLFCPANKIDVLITGKNANPEVIKAIEAQGTRVILV
;
A
#
# COMPACT_ATOMS: atom_id res chain seq x y z
N MET A 1 40.02 -7.41 -17.34
CA MET A 1 38.79 -7.77 -16.62
C MET A 1 38.41 -9.20 -17.00
N ASN A 2 38.06 -10.05 -16.04
CA ASN A 2 37.64 -11.42 -16.34
C ASN A 2 36.17 -11.47 -16.77
N GLU A 3 35.70 -12.61 -17.31
CA GLU A 3 34.35 -12.80 -17.83
C GLU A 3 33.28 -12.57 -16.74
N VAL A 4 33.48 -13.08 -15.53
CA VAL A 4 32.52 -12.99 -14.42
C VAL A 4 32.31 -11.53 -13.97
N GLN A 5 33.41 -10.79 -13.84
CA GLN A 5 33.35 -9.36 -13.50
C GLN A 5 32.63 -8.57 -14.59
N ARG A 6 32.91 -8.86 -15.87
CA ARG A 6 32.24 -8.20 -16.99
C ARG A 6 30.75 -8.50 -17.04
N HIS A 7 30.35 -9.75 -16.78
CA HIS A 7 28.94 -10.15 -16.68
C HIS A 7 28.21 -9.38 -15.58
N ASN A 8 28.82 -9.23 -14.39
CA ASN A 8 28.21 -8.49 -13.29
C ASN A 8 28.04 -7.01 -13.62
N GLU A 9 29.03 -6.41 -14.27
CA GLU A 9 28.94 -5.01 -14.68
C GLU A 9 27.94 -4.79 -15.83
N ILE A 10 27.81 -5.71 -16.79
CA ILE A 10 26.75 -5.67 -17.81
C ILE A 10 25.37 -5.67 -17.15
N LEU A 11 25.14 -6.51 -16.13
CA LEU A 11 23.90 -6.52 -15.38
C LEU A 11 23.68 -5.23 -14.59
N SER A 12 24.73 -4.67 -14.00
CA SER A 12 24.68 -3.38 -13.31
C SER A 12 24.34 -2.22 -14.25
N LEU A 13 24.91 -2.20 -15.45
CA LEU A 13 24.58 -1.23 -16.49
C LEU A 13 23.10 -1.33 -16.91
N LEU A 14 22.53 -2.54 -16.93
CA LEU A 14 21.12 -2.76 -17.23
C LEU A 14 20.19 -2.36 -16.09
N GLU A 15 20.68 -2.27 -14.85
CA GLU A 15 19.90 -1.70 -13.75
C GLU A 15 19.67 -0.18 -13.93
N THR A 16 20.67 0.51 -14.47
CA THR A 16 20.62 1.95 -14.73
C THR A 16 20.00 2.28 -16.09
N ASN A 17 20.35 1.50 -17.11
CA ASN A 17 19.89 1.69 -18.48
C ASN A 17 19.04 0.49 -18.88
N ARG A 18 17.76 0.66 -19.05
CA ARG A 18 16.82 -0.42 -19.39
C ARG A 18 17.26 -1.29 -20.57
N VAL A 19 17.96 -0.71 -21.52
CA VAL A 19 18.51 -1.34 -22.74
C VAL A 19 19.93 -0.88 -22.95
N ILE A 20 20.82 -1.81 -23.28
CA ILE A 20 22.19 -1.51 -23.71
C ILE A 20 22.46 -2.15 -25.07
N ASN A 21 23.20 -1.49 -25.92
CA ASN A 21 23.58 -2.01 -27.23
C ASN A 21 25.02 -2.62 -27.21
N VAL A 22 25.32 -3.41 -28.24
CA VAL A 22 26.63 -4.08 -28.36
C VAL A 22 27.78 -3.07 -28.41
N SER A 23 27.59 -1.90 -29.05
CA SER A 23 28.65 -0.86 -29.12
C SER A 23 28.91 -0.29 -27.71
N HIS A 24 27.89 -0.03 -26.92
CA HIS A 24 28.09 0.43 -25.55
C HIS A 24 28.92 -0.56 -24.70
N ILE A 25 28.66 -1.87 -24.84
CA ILE A 25 29.47 -2.90 -24.17
C ILE A 25 30.90 -2.94 -24.69
N THR A 26 31.11 -2.86 -26.02
CA THR A 26 32.44 -2.87 -26.61
C THR A 26 33.27 -1.69 -26.15
N ASP A 27 32.69 -0.50 -26.13
CA ASP A 27 33.37 0.74 -25.77
C ASP A 27 33.66 0.80 -24.25
N HIS A 28 32.70 0.39 -23.44
CA HIS A 28 32.84 0.44 -21.98
C HIS A 28 33.87 -0.58 -21.45
N PHE A 29 33.91 -1.78 -22.02
CA PHE A 29 34.77 -2.86 -21.53
C PHE A 29 36.04 -3.07 -22.42
N ASN A 30 36.20 -2.32 -23.50
CA ASN A 30 37.26 -2.48 -24.48
C ASN A 30 37.40 -3.93 -24.98
N VAL A 31 36.28 -4.52 -25.40
CA VAL A 31 36.19 -5.90 -25.91
C VAL A 31 35.70 -5.92 -27.36
N SER A 32 35.93 -7.05 -28.07
CA SER A 32 35.44 -7.16 -29.45
C SER A 32 33.91 -7.30 -29.49
N PRO A 33 33.23 -6.88 -30.58
CA PRO A 33 31.80 -7.10 -30.77
C PRO A 33 31.40 -8.58 -30.67
N ALA A 34 32.28 -9.50 -31.04
CA ALA A 34 32.04 -10.94 -30.89
C ALA A 34 32.02 -11.38 -29.43
N THR A 35 32.90 -10.81 -28.59
CA THR A 35 32.94 -11.05 -27.15
C THR A 35 31.69 -10.51 -26.50
N ALA A 36 31.27 -9.27 -26.78
CA ALA A 36 30.08 -8.67 -26.24
C ALA A 36 28.81 -9.47 -26.58
N ARG A 37 28.67 -9.96 -27.82
CA ARG A 37 27.56 -10.80 -28.23
C ARG A 37 27.55 -12.16 -27.54
N ARG A 38 28.73 -12.73 -27.26
CA ARG A 38 28.85 -14.01 -26.53
C ARG A 38 28.43 -13.83 -25.08
N ASP A 39 28.87 -12.74 -24.43
CA ASP A 39 28.48 -12.42 -23.05
C ASP A 39 26.97 -12.22 -22.93
N ILE A 40 26.36 -11.46 -23.85
CA ILE A 40 24.92 -11.29 -23.92
C ILE A 40 24.21 -12.64 -24.07
N SER A 41 24.67 -13.50 -24.99
CA SER A 41 24.04 -14.81 -25.21
C SER A 41 24.14 -15.73 -23.98
N LYS A 42 25.29 -15.77 -23.30
CA LYS A 42 25.45 -16.54 -22.05
C LYS A 42 24.55 -16.02 -20.93
N LEU A 43 24.40 -14.73 -20.80
CA LEU A 43 23.53 -14.13 -19.77
C LEU A 43 22.04 -14.31 -20.09
N ASP A 44 21.68 -14.34 -21.37
CA ASP A 44 20.34 -14.66 -21.86
C ASP A 44 19.97 -16.12 -21.58
N GLU A 45 20.87 -17.05 -21.90
CA GLU A 45 20.72 -18.48 -21.59
C GLU A 45 20.59 -18.74 -20.07
N GLN A 46 21.26 -17.94 -19.24
CA GLN A 46 21.12 -17.97 -17.78
C GLN A 46 19.85 -17.27 -17.26
N GLY A 47 19.03 -16.68 -18.13
CA GLY A 47 17.82 -15.95 -17.75
C GLY A 47 18.10 -14.67 -16.95
N LYS A 48 19.28 -14.06 -17.09
CA LYS A 48 19.69 -12.86 -16.35
C LYS A 48 19.41 -11.55 -17.10
N LEU A 49 19.32 -11.60 -18.41
CA LEU A 49 18.92 -10.51 -19.30
C LEU A 49 18.14 -11.08 -20.47
N ARG A 50 17.52 -10.26 -21.29
CA ARG A 50 16.91 -10.66 -22.57
C ARG A 50 17.73 -10.11 -23.72
N LYS A 51 18.18 -11.00 -24.61
CA LYS A 51 18.85 -10.62 -25.84
C LYS A 51 17.87 -9.98 -26.81
N VAL A 52 18.23 -8.82 -27.34
CA VAL A 52 17.45 -8.11 -28.37
C VAL A 52 18.32 -7.84 -29.60
N ARG A 53 17.69 -7.33 -30.67
CA ARG A 53 18.44 -6.99 -31.88
C ARG A 53 19.51 -5.95 -31.55
N ASN A 54 20.77 -6.35 -31.73
CA ASN A 54 21.97 -5.53 -31.49
C ASN A 54 22.23 -5.11 -30.03
N GLY A 55 21.75 -5.88 -29.02
CA GLY A 55 21.98 -5.53 -27.61
C GLY A 55 21.32 -6.47 -26.64
N ALA A 56 21.12 -5.98 -25.45
CA ALA A 56 20.44 -6.66 -24.36
C ALA A 56 19.46 -5.70 -23.66
N GLU A 57 18.37 -6.22 -23.18
CA GLU A 57 17.47 -5.50 -22.29
C GLU A 57 17.38 -6.22 -20.95
N ARG A 58 17.10 -5.44 -19.93
CA ARG A 58 16.80 -5.94 -18.60
C ARG A 58 15.56 -6.83 -18.69
N ILE A 59 15.67 -8.07 -18.17
CA ILE A 59 14.47 -8.84 -17.90
C ILE A 59 13.72 -8.08 -16.81
N GLU A 60 12.61 -7.44 -17.20
CA GLU A 60 11.63 -7.10 -16.19
C GLU A 60 11.12 -8.44 -15.66
N ASN A 61 11.74 -8.90 -14.58
CA ASN A 61 11.12 -9.93 -13.79
C ASN A 61 9.76 -9.37 -13.42
N LYS A 62 8.69 -9.88 -14.04
CA LYS A 62 7.31 -9.72 -13.61
C LYS A 62 7.05 -10.42 -12.26
N LYS A 63 8.06 -11.02 -11.63
CA LYS A 63 8.13 -11.06 -10.18
C LYS A 63 8.29 -9.59 -9.79
N ARG A 64 7.13 -8.95 -9.57
CA ARG A 64 7.12 -7.66 -8.89
C ARG A 64 8.10 -7.82 -7.74
N LYS A 65 9.30 -7.21 -7.84
CA LYS A 65 10.02 -6.82 -6.64
C LYS A 65 8.93 -6.18 -5.81
N TRP A 66 8.64 -6.73 -4.64
CA TRP A 66 7.83 -6.03 -3.68
C TRP A 66 8.53 -4.67 -3.49
N THR A 67 8.07 -3.71 -4.24
CA THR A 67 8.40 -2.31 -3.99
C THR A 67 7.37 -1.88 -2.98
N PRO A 68 7.77 -1.33 -1.84
CA PRO A 68 6.86 -0.54 -1.04
C PRO A 68 6.08 0.30 -2.04
N LEU A 69 4.76 0.30 -1.96
CA LEU A 69 3.90 1.10 -2.81
C LEU A 69 4.63 2.41 -3.06
N ASN A 70 4.82 2.80 -4.32
CA ASN A 70 5.34 4.13 -4.60
C ASN A 70 4.26 5.12 -4.15
N ILE A 71 4.17 5.25 -2.83
CA ILE A 71 3.11 5.98 -2.14
C ILE A 71 3.09 7.43 -2.60
N ASN A 72 4.26 7.97 -2.95
CA ASN A 72 4.42 9.35 -3.42
C ASN A 72 3.80 9.58 -4.82
N SER A 73 3.51 8.52 -5.56
CA SER A 73 2.85 8.61 -6.88
C SER A 73 1.35 8.30 -6.81
N THR A 74 0.75 8.20 -5.62
CA THR A 74 -0.69 8.03 -5.49
C THR A 74 -1.43 9.32 -5.78
N ASP A 75 -2.57 9.21 -6.49
CA ASP A 75 -3.45 10.36 -6.69
C ASP A 75 -3.81 11.04 -5.36
N HIS A 76 -3.87 12.36 -5.35
CA HIS A 76 -4.18 13.18 -4.17
C HIS A 76 -3.23 12.96 -2.98
N TYR A 77 -1.94 12.75 -3.24
CA TYR A 77 -0.94 12.44 -2.20
C TYR A 77 -0.91 13.48 -1.08
N GLU A 78 -0.89 14.78 -1.41
CA GLU A 78 -0.83 15.89 -0.44
C GLU A 78 -2.02 15.84 0.53
N GLU A 79 -3.23 15.71 0.01
CA GLU A 79 -4.45 15.63 0.80
C GLU A 79 -4.45 14.37 1.69
N LYS A 80 -4.09 13.21 1.14
CA LYS A 80 -3.98 11.96 1.90
C LYS A 80 -2.93 12.05 3.01
N SER A 81 -1.84 12.77 2.77
CA SER A 81 -0.80 13.01 3.77
C SER A 81 -1.33 13.86 4.93
N GLN A 82 -2.07 14.94 4.63
CA GLN A 82 -2.72 15.78 5.65
C GLN A 82 -3.76 14.98 6.46
N ILE A 83 -4.57 14.16 5.79
CA ILE A 83 -5.53 13.26 6.44
C ILE A 83 -4.81 12.29 7.39
N ALA A 84 -3.70 11.69 6.94
CA ALA A 84 -2.92 10.75 7.74
C ALA A 84 -2.31 11.40 8.99
N VAL A 85 -1.74 12.60 8.86
CA VAL A 85 -1.24 13.38 10.00
C VAL A 85 -2.35 13.63 11.00
N LYS A 86 -3.51 14.10 10.52
CA LYS A 86 -4.66 14.40 11.39
C LYS A 86 -5.25 13.15 12.05
N ALA A 87 -5.28 12.04 11.35
CA ALA A 87 -5.72 10.75 11.88
C ALA A 87 -4.78 10.23 12.98
N ALA A 88 -3.45 10.43 12.81
CA ALA A 88 -2.48 10.00 13.80
C ALA A 88 -2.53 10.80 15.13
N GLU A 89 -3.12 11.99 15.12
CA GLU A 89 -3.35 12.79 16.34
C GLU A 89 -4.46 12.22 17.24
N ILE A 90 -5.31 11.37 16.68
CA ILE A 90 -6.44 10.78 17.42
C ILE A 90 -5.96 9.67 18.36
N CYS A 91 -4.95 8.90 17.94
CA CYS A 91 -4.40 7.82 18.76
C CYS A 91 -3.52 8.37 19.88
N LEU A 92 -3.84 7.99 21.10
CA LEU A 92 -3.04 8.31 22.28
C LEU A 92 -2.02 7.21 22.56
N PRO A 93 -0.91 7.53 23.25
CA PRO A 93 0.06 6.53 23.68
C PRO A 93 -0.58 5.43 24.54
N GLY A 94 -0.30 4.18 24.23
CA GLY A 94 -0.83 3.00 24.92
C GLY A 94 -2.14 2.47 24.30
N GLU A 95 -2.71 3.15 23.29
CA GLU A 95 -3.88 2.68 22.57
C GLU A 95 -3.53 1.71 21.43
N SER A 96 -4.54 1.08 20.87
CA SER A 96 -4.44 0.17 19.73
C SER A 96 -5.19 0.70 18.51
N ALA A 97 -4.58 0.52 17.35
CA ALA A 97 -5.09 0.95 16.05
C ALA A 97 -5.15 -0.20 15.07
N VAL A 98 -6.36 -0.58 14.64
CA VAL A 98 -6.57 -1.43 13.48
C VAL A 98 -6.46 -0.58 12.23
N ILE A 99 -5.50 -0.87 11.35
CA ILE A 99 -5.27 -0.12 10.12
C ILE A 99 -5.42 -1.05 8.93
N ASN A 100 -6.45 -0.81 8.14
CA ASN A 100 -6.77 -1.62 6.97
C ASN A 100 -5.96 -1.20 5.73
N CYS A 101 -6.23 -1.83 4.59
CA CYS A 101 -5.51 -1.55 3.35
C CYS A 101 -5.90 -0.20 2.72
N GLY A 102 -4.95 0.40 2.01
CA GLY A 102 -5.14 1.61 1.23
C GLY A 102 -3.99 2.60 1.38
N SER A 103 -3.86 3.52 0.42
CA SER A 103 -2.77 4.50 0.41
C SER A 103 -2.84 5.46 1.59
N THR A 104 -4.02 5.97 1.93
CA THR A 104 -4.21 6.85 3.10
C THR A 104 -3.93 6.10 4.41
N ALA A 105 -4.38 4.85 4.52
CA ALA A 105 -4.11 4.00 5.67
C ALA A 105 -2.61 3.68 5.83
N PHE A 106 -1.90 3.46 4.73
CA PHE A 106 -0.45 3.27 4.76
C PHE A 106 0.27 4.54 5.26
N LEU A 107 -0.10 5.72 4.75
CA LEU A 107 0.45 7.01 5.22
C LEU A 107 0.17 7.22 6.72
N LEU A 108 -1.01 6.86 7.20
CA LEU A 108 -1.32 6.89 8.63
C LEU A 108 -0.38 5.97 9.43
N GLY A 109 -0.18 4.75 8.99
CA GLY A 109 0.76 3.83 9.62
C GLY A 109 2.19 4.38 9.68
N GLN A 110 2.63 5.11 8.64
CA GLN A 110 3.91 5.82 8.68
C GLN A 110 3.95 6.92 9.76
N GLN A 111 2.86 7.64 9.99
CA GLN A 111 2.77 8.67 11.03
C GLN A 111 2.72 8.09 12.45
N LEU A 112 2.24 6.86 12.61
CA LEU A 112 2.19 6.14 13.88
C LEU A 112 3.47 5.33 14.17
N CYS A 113 4.29 5.08 13.16
CA CYS A 113 5.54 4.34 13.30
C CYS A 113 6.46 4.96 14.36
N GLY A 114 6.99 4.13 15.26
CA GLY A 114 7.83 4.56 16.38
C GLY A 114 7.09 5.23 17.55
N LYS A 115 5.74 5.37 17.46
CA LYS A 115 4.92 5.83 18.59
C LYS A 115 4.52 4.63 19.47
N ASN A 116 4.21 4.87 20.75
CA ASN A 116 3.69 3.86 21.67
C ASN A 116 2.20 3.56 21.36
N VAL A 117 1.94 2.90 20.24
CA VAL A 117 0.61 2.49 19.75
C VAL A 117 0.74 1.08 19.20
N GLN A 118 -0.10 0.15 19.67
CA GLN A 118 -0.17 -1.17 19.04
C GLN A 118 -0.85 -1.07 17.68
N ILE A 119 -0.21 -1.54 16.62
CA ILE A 119 -0.78 -1.52 15.27
C ILE A 119 -1.18 -2.92 14.85
N VAL A 120 -2.47 -3.09 14.53
CA VAL A 120 -3.04 -4.33 14.02
C VAL A 120 -3.40 -4.14 12.56
N THR A 121 -2.95 -5.03 11.70
CA THR A 121 -3.22 -4.91 10.26
C THR A 121 -3.23 -6.26 9.57
N ASN A 122 -4.04 -6.40 8.52
CA ASN A 122 -3.94 -7.49 7.57
C ASN A 122 -3.23 -7.06 6.27
N TYR A 123 -2.80 -5.79 6.19
CA TYR A 123 -2.18 -5.18 5.03
C TYR A 123 -0.66 -5.41 5.05
N PHE A 124 -0.20 -6.38 4.26
CA PHE A 124 1.18 -6.82 4.26
C PHE A 124 2.20 -5.69 4.02
N PRO A 125 1.98 -4.73 3.08
CA PRO A 125 2.92 -3.62 2.89
C PRO A 125 3.11 -2.76 4.15
N LEU A 126 2.03 -2.51 4.90
CA LEU A 126 2.13 -1.74 6.14
C LEU A 126 2.87 -2.51 7.22
N ALA A 127 2.51 -3.77 7.45
CA ALA A 127 3.19 -4.60 8.45
C ALA A 127 4.70 -4.71 8.16
N SER A 128 5.05 -4.97 6.89
CA SER A 128 6.45 -5.04 6.48
C SER A 128 7.19 -3.72 6.71
N TYR A 129 6.57 -2.58 6.38
CA TYR A 129 7.14 -1.27 6.64
C TYR A 129 7.38 -1.03 8.12
N LEU A 130 6.40 -1.29 8.97
CA LEU A 130 6.50 -1.08 10.42
C LEU A 130 7.60 -1.93 11.06
N ILE A 131 7.69 -3.20 10.66
CA ILE A 131 8.73 -4.12 11.14
C ILE A 131 10.12 -3.66 10.66
N ASP A 132 10.24 -3.23 9.41
CA ASP A 132 11.51 -2.75 8.83
C ASP A 132 11.97 -1.42 9.45
N GLN A 133 11.04 -0.65 10.01
CA GLN A 133 11.30 0.61 10.72
C GLN A 133 11.30 0.45 12.26
N ASP A 134 11.47 -0.77 12.76
CA ASP A 134 11.58 -1.09 14.19
C ASP A 134 10.41 -0.55 15.04
N HIS A 135 9.17 -0.63 14.54
CA HIS A 135 8.00 -0.34 15.36
C HIS A 135 7.75 -1.48 16.35
N ASP A 136 7.62 -1.16 17.64
CA ASP A 136 7.68 -2.14 18.73
C ASP A 136 6.53 -3.15 18.78
N ASP A 137 5.29 -2.74 18.44
CA ASP A 137 4.11 -3.58 18.64
C ASP A 137 3.25 -3.66 17.37
N VAL A 138 3.46 -4.71 16.58
CA VAL A 138 2.76 -4.99 15.33
C VAL A 138 2.08 -6.36 15.39
N ILE A 139 0.76 -6.38 15.22
CA ILE A 139 0.00 -7.60 15.02
C ILE A 139 -0.37 -7.71 13.53
N LEU A 140 0.22 -8.68 12.85
CA LEU A 140 -0.18 -9.02 11.49
C LEU A 140 -1.27 -10.11 11.52
N ILE A 141 -2.47 -9.75 11.10
CA ILE A 141 -3.56 -10.71 10.90
C ILE A 141 -3.23 -11.57 9.68
N GLY A 142 -2.81 -12.79 9.92
CA GLY A 142 -2.45 -13.77 8.91
C GLY A 142 -3.65 -14.39 8.21
N GLY A 143 -3.38 -15.27 7.25
CA GLY A 143 -4.38 -16.00 6.49
C GLY A 143 -3.93 -16.26 5.06
N GLN A 144 -4.88 -16.38 4.12
CA GLN A 144 -4.57 -16.53 2.71
C GLN A 144 -4.19 -15.17 2.09
N TYR A 145 -3.02 -15.10 1.45
CA TYR A 145 -2.58 -13.87 0.79
C TYR A 145 -3.36 -13.57 -0.49
N ASN A 146 -4.00 -12.42 -0.53
CA ASN A 146 -4.64 -11.85 -1.71
C ASN A 146 -3.68 -10.88 -2.41
N LYS A 147 -3.15 -11.31 -3.55
CA LYS A 147 -2.15 -10.54 -4.31
C LYS A 147 -2.72 -9.24 -4.90
N ALA A 148 -4.01 -9.19 -5.21
CA ALA A 148 -4.61 -8.02 -5.84
C ALA A 148 -4.64 -6.81 -4.90
N GLN A 149 -4.91 -7.07 -3.62
CA GLN A 149 -5.01 -6.06 -2.57
C GLN A 149 -3.78 -5.99 -1.65
N ASN A 150 -2.85 -6.97 -1.77
CA ASN A 150 -1.71 -7.15 -0.87
C ASN A 150 -2.13 -7.33 0.61
N ILE A 151 -3.22 -8.02 0.86
CA ILE A 151 -3.75 -8.30 2.20
C ILE A 151 -3.78 -9.79 2.49
N PHE A 152 -3.82 -10.12 3.77
CA PHE A 152 -4.20 -11.45 4.22
C PHE A 152 -5.69 -11.52 4.51
N LEU A 153 -6.35 -12.55 4.01
CA LEU A 153 -7.75 -12.84 4.24
C LEU A 153 -7.84 -14.08 5.13
N ASN A 154 -8.50 -13.95 6.26
CA ASN A 154 -8.75 -15.07 7.16
C ASN A 154 -10.26 -15.34 7.22
N PRO A 155 -10.77 -16.38 6.58
CA PRO A 155 -12.19 -16.72 6.61
C PRO A 155 -12.67 -17.22 8.00
N ALA A 156 -11.73 -17.58 8.88
CA ALA A 156 -12.02 -18.04 10.24
C ALA A 156 -11.76 -16.94 11.29
N LEU A 157 -11.99 -15.67 10.97
CA LEU A 157 -11.74 -14.52 11.86
C LEU A 157 -12.56 -14.55 13.18
N ASN A 158 -13.49 -15.48 13.35
CA ASN A 158 -14.04 -15.84 14.67
C ASN A 158 -12.95 -16.23 15.69
N SER A 159 -11.70 -16.49 15.24
CA SER A 159 -10.53 -16.74 16.09
C SER A 159 -9.86 -15.46 16.65
N LEU A 160 -10.22 -14.27 16.18
CA LEU A 160 -9.88 -13.00 16.84
C LEU A 160 -10.86 -12.66 17.98
N MET A 161 -11.69 -13.61 18.39
CA MET A 161 -12.48 -13.51 19.61
C MET A 161 -11.55 -13.22 20.78
N GLY A 162 -11.63 -11.99 21.29
CA GLY A 162 -10.77 -11.50 22.38
C GLY A 162 -9.84 -10.34 22.01
N TYR A 163 -9.73 -9.95 20.71
CA TYR A 163 -9.09 -8.70 20.37
C TYR A 163 -10.07 -7.54 20.59
N ALA A 164 -9.69 -6.55 21.37
CA ALA A 164 -10.43 -5.32 21.59
C ALA A 164 -9.53 -4.14 21.19
N GLY A 165 -9.86 -3.46 20.09
CA GLY A 165 -9.11 -2.31 19.60
C GLY A 165 -9.79 -0.99 19.95
N ASN A 166 -9.02 0.04 20.29
CA ASN A 166 -9.57 1.37 20.52
C ASN A 166 -10.06 2.01 19.22
N TRP A 167 -9.26 1.91 18.18
CA TRP A 167 -9.51 2.58 16.91
C TRP A 167 -9.44 1.63 15.73
N MET A 168 -10.35 1.80 14.78
CA MET A 168 -10.20 1.22 13.44
C MET A 168 -10.15 2.35 12.41
N PHE A 169 -9.06 2.40 11.68
CA PHE A 169 -8.89 3.32 10.55
C PHE A 169 -9.10 2.57 9.25
N THR A 170 -10.08 3.01 8.49
CA THR A 170 -10.39 2.38 7.21
C THR A 170 -10.58 3.42 6.12
N SER A 171 -10.32 3.03 4.89
CA SER A 171 -10.54 3.82 3.69
C SER A 171 -11.54 3.13 2.77
N GLY A 172 -11.99 3.84 1.74
CA GLY A 172 -12.94 3.32 0.78
C GLY A 172 -12.75 3.86 -0.63
N LYS A 173 -13.58 3.38 -1.54
CA LYS A 173 -13.65 3.87 -2.93
C LYS A 173 -14.76 4.89 -3.13
N GLY A 174 -15.66 5.04 -2.18
CA GLY A 174 -16.73 6.02 -2.18
C GLY A 174 -17.34 6.20 -0.79
N LEU A 175 -17.87 7.38 -0.54
CA LEU A 175 -18.56 7.75 0.69
C LEU A 175 -19.77 8.62 0.34
N THR A 176 -20.95 8.24 0.81
CA THR A 176 -22.17 9.03 0.66
C THR A 176 -22.89 9.15 2.02
N GLU A 177 -24.02 9.82 2.05
CA GLU A 177 -24.92 9.86 3.20
C GLU A 177 -25.43 8.47 3.65
N ALA A 178 -25.37 7.48 2.75
CA ALA A 178 -25.72 6.10 3.08
C ALA A 178 -24.58 5.35 3.78
N GLY A 179 -23.32 5.79 3.63
CA GLY A 179 -22.16 5.19 4.27
C GLY A 179 -20.94 5.03 3.38
N LEU A 180 -19.98 4.22 3.86
CA LEU A 180 -18.72 3.94 3.21
C LEU A 180 -18.84 2.74 2.25
N TYR A 181 -18.23 2.87 1.07
CA TYR A 181 -18.23 1.82 0.04
C TYR A 181 -16.82 1.29 -0.23
N LYS A 182 -16.72 -0.03 -0.43
CA LYS A 182 -15.51 -0.72 -0.85
C LYS A 182 -15.70 -1.41 -2.19
N ALA A 183 -14.64 -1.46 -3.00
CA ALA A 183 -14.71 -2.05 -4.34
C ALA A 183 -14.68 -3.59 -4.32
N ASP A 184 -13.99 -4.17 -3.32
CA ASP A 184 -13.78 -5.62 -3.24
C ASP A 184 -14.60 -6.22 -2.09
N MET A 185 -15.44 -7.20 -2.43
CA MET A 185 -16.36 -7.83 -1.48
C MET A 185 -15.62 -8.64 -0.41
N LEU A 186 -14.58 -9.38 -0.78
CA LEU A 186 -13.84 -10.22 0.17
C LEU A 186 -13.14 -9.36 1.22
N THR A 187 -12.53 -8.26 0.77
CA THR A 187 -11.93 -7.26 1.66
C THR A 187 -12.98 -6.64 2.58
N ALA A 188 -14.12 -6.23 2.03
CA ALA A 188 -15.18 -5.62 2.82
C ALA A 188 -15.71 -6.56 3.91
N VAL A 189 -16.00 -7.82 3.56
CA VAL A 189 -16.50 -8.82 4.52
C VAL A 189 -15.46 -9.14 5.59
N ALA A 190 -14.19 -9.30 5.21
CA ALA A 190 -13.12 -9.55 6.17
C ALA A 190 -12.94 -8.40 7.17
N GLU A 191 -13.05 -7.15 6.69
CA GLU A 191 -12.94 -5.98 7.54
C GLU A 191 -14.18 -5.72 8.39
N GLN A 192 -15.39 -6.04 7.87
CA GLN A 192 -16.64 -5.94 8.64
C GLN A 192 -16.62 -6.78 9.91
N GLN A 193 -16.00 -7.94 9.88
CA GLN A 193 -15.88 -8.82 11.06
C GLN A 193 -15.07 -8.17 12.21
N MET A 194 -14.31 -7.13 11.93
CA MET A 194 -13.52 -6.41 12.92
C MET A 194 -14.31 -5.27 13.58
N LEU A 195 -15.42 -4.84 12.99
CA LEU A 195 -16.20 -3.69 13.49
C LEU A 195 -16.77 -3.93 14.89
N ASP A 196 -17.08 -5.17 15.23
CA ASP A 196 -17.61 -5.53 16.56
C ASP A 196 -16.51 -5.67 17.63
N GLN A 197 -15.24 -5.53 17.22
CA GLN A 197 -14.05 -5.69 18.06
C GLN A 197 -13.37 -4.36 18.41
N ILE A 198 -13.93 -3.24 17.98
CA ILE A 198 -13.33 -1.91 18.12
C ILE A 198 -14.28 -0.93 18.81
N ASP A 199 -13.71 0.02 19.54
CA ASP A 199 -14.49 1.06 20.21
C ASP A 199 -14.99 2.13 19.23
N LYS A 200 -14.13 2.54 18.29
CA LYS A 200 -14.37 3.68 17.39
C LYS A 200 -13.92 3.41 15.96
N LEU A 201 -14.78 3.74 15.00
CA LEU A 201 -14.52 3.68 13.57
C LEU A 201 -14.16 5.06 13.01
N VAL A 202 -12.96 5.18 12.44
CA VAL A 202 -12.47 6.37 11.74
C VAL A 202 -12.36 6.10 10.25
N VAL A 203 -13.07 6.86 9.45
CA VAL A 203 -12.98 6.81 7.99
C VAL A 203 -12.02 7.88 7.50
N VAL A 204 -11.02 7.46 6.71
CA VAL A 204 -9.97 8.31 6.14
C VAL A 204 -10.02 8.23 4.61
N VAL A 205 -10.64 9.20 3.98
CA VAL A 205 -10.82 9.26 2.52
C VAL A 205 -10.50 10.65 1.98
N ASP A 206 -9.88 10.71 0.80
CA ASP A 206 -9.69 11.99 0.12
C ASP A 206 -11.03 12.52 -0.41
N SER A 207 -11.13 13.84 -0.62
CA SER A 207 -12.35 14.54 -1.02
C SER A 207 -12.95 14.00 -2.32
N SER A 208 -12.14 13.44 -3.22
CA SER A 208 -12.61 12.86 -4.48
C SER A 208 -13.50 11.62 -4.28
N LYS A 209 -13.53 11.04 -3.09
CA LYS A 209 -14.37 9.88 -2.78
C LYS A 209 -15.73 10.26 -2.20
N VAL A 210 -15.86 11.50 -1.70
CA VAL A 210 -17.08 11.99 -1.08
C VAL A 210 -18.12 12.34 -2.14
N GLY A 211 -19.33 11.78 -2.02
CA GLY A 211 -20.41 11.88 -3.00
C GLY A 211 -20.41 10.76 -4.05
N HIS A 212 -19.45 9.84 -4.01
CA HIS A 212 -19.37 8.73 -4.94
C HIS A 212 -19.84 7.41 -4.33
N ARG A 213 -20.73 6.72 -5.06
CA ARG A 213 -21.21 5.38 -4.72
C ARG A 213 -20.57 4.36 -5.66
N THR A 214 -19.76 3.44 -5.12
CA THR A 214 -19.08 2.43 -5.93
C THR A 214 -18.80 1.16 -5.12
N GLY A 215 -19.02 -0.01 -5.73
CA GLY A 215 -18.82 -1.29 -5.08
C GLY A 215 -19.95 -1.64 -4.10
N MET A 216 -19.59 -2.14 -2.93
CA MET A 216 -20.56 -2.56 -1.92
C MET A 216 -20.49 -1.66 -0.67
N LEU A 217 -21.63 -1.51 0.00
CA LEU A 217 -21.72 -0.81 1.27
C LEU A 217 -20.95 -1.59 2.34
N PHE A 218 -19.91 -0.99 2.86
CA PHE A 218 -19.08 -1.55 3.94
C PHE A 218 -19.73 -1.31 5.31
N CYS A 219 -20.11 -0.08 5.60
CA CYS A 219 -20.85 0.27 6.79
C CYS A 219 -21.77 1.46 6.54
N PRO A 220 -22.93 1.55 7.21
CA PRO A 220 -23.77 2.73 7.12
C PRO A 220 -23.13 3.93 7.82
N ALA A 221 -23.50 5.15 7.41
CA ALA A 221 -22.88 6.38 7.89
C ALA A 221 -22.99 6.56 9.41
N ASN A 222 -24.11 6.17 10.01
CA ASN A 222 -24.33 6.25 11.45
C ASN A 222 -23.44 5.32 12.30
N LYS A 223 -22.64 4.45 11.68
CA LYS A 223 -21.62 3.63 12.34
C LYS A 223 -20.24 4.27 12.29
N ILE A 224 -20.08 5.39 11.59
CA ILE A 224 -18.81 6.11 11.47
C ILE A 224 -18.73 7.12 12.63
N ASP A 225 -17.79 6.94 13.53
CA ASP A 225 -17.58 7.88 14.64
C ASP A 225 -16.88 9.15 14.17
N VAL A 226 -15.85 9.00 13.33
CA VAL A 226 -15.05 10.12 12.81
C VAL A 226 -14.83 9.95 11.32
N LEU A 227 -15.05 11.03 10.57
CA LEU A 227 -14.64 11.16 9.17
C LEU A 227 -13.54 12.21 9.07
N ILE A 228 -12.41 11.86 8.45
CA ILE A 228 -11.35 12.80 8.11
C ILE A 228 -11.22 12.85 6.59
N THR A 229 -11.41 14.01 6.01
CA THR A 229 -11.38 14.23 4.56
C THR A 229 -10.87 15.62 4.22
N GLY A 230 -10.59 15.89 2.94
CA GLY A 230 -10.15 17.21 2.49
C GLY A 230 -11.26 18.23 2.42
N LYS A 231 -10.89 19.53 2.49
CA LYS A 231 -11.82 20.67 2.41
C LYS A 231 -12.63 20.77 1.13
N ASN A 232 -12.15 20.10 0.06
CA ASN A 232 -12.85 20.07 -1.25
C ASN A 232 -13.96 19.01 -1.32
N ALA A 233 -14.24 18.31 -0.22
CA ALA A 233 -15.32 17.33 -0.15
C ALA A 233 -16.70 17.98 -0.37
N ASN A 234 -17.64 17.27 -0.99
CA ASN A 234 -18.98 17.77 -1.25
C ASN A 234 -19.68 18.17 0.06
N PRO A 235 -20.02 19.48 0.26
CA PRO A 235 -20.52 19.99 1.52
C PRO A 235 -21.91 19.47 1.88
N GLU A 236 -22.74 19.11 0.92
CA GLU A 236 -24.08 18.54 1.17
C GLU A 236 -23.96 17.15 1.77
N VAL A 237 -23.06 16.31 1.23
CA VAL A 237 -22.78 14.99 1.74
C VAL A 237 -22.17 15.05 3.13
N ILE A 238 -21.24 16.00 3.36
CA ILE A 238 -20.64 16.21 4.68
C ILE A 238 -21.71 16.54 5.72
N LYS A 239 -22.57 17.52 5.45
CA LYS A 239 -23.68 17.86 6.35
C LYS A 239 -24.62 16.71 6.64
N ALA A 240 -24.94 15.91 5.63
CA ALA A 240 -25.82 14.73 5.78
C ALA A 240 -25.19 13.63 6.66
N ILE A 241 -23.86 13.49 6.60
CA ILE A 241 -23.10 12.54 7.44
C ILE A 241 -23.02 13.08 8.89
N GLU A 242 -22.72 14.37 9.08
CA GLU A 242 -22.70 15.01 10.40
C GLU A 242 -24.08 14.92 11.11
N ALA A 243 -25.16 15.08 10.34
CA ALA A 243 -26.52 14.96 10.87
C ALA A 243 -26.84 13.55 11.42
N GLN A 244 -26.07 12.54 11.05
CA GLN A 244 -26.17 11.14 11.55
C GLN A 244 -25.28 10.86 12.77
N GLY A 245 -24.58 11.88 13.30
CA GLY A 245 -23.77 11.79 14.51
C GLY A 245 -22.27 11.62 14.27
N THR A 246 -21.81 11.55 13.01
CA THR A 246 -20.38 11.46 12.67
C THR A 246 -19.67 12.79 12.95
N ARG A 247 -18.57 12.75 13.69
CA ARG A 247 -17.66 13.90 13.81
C ARG A 247 -16.85 14.05 12.54
N VAL A 248 -16.97 15.18 11.83
CA VAL A 248 -16.21 15.44 10.62
C VAL A 248 -15.02 16.37 10.90
N ILE A 249 -13.86 16.04 10.34
CA ILE A 249 -12.62 16.82 10.39
C ILE A 249 -12.19 17.09 8.95
N LEU A 250 -12.12 18.34 8.54
CA LEU A 250 -11.66 18.79 7.23
C LEU A 250 -10.21 19.27 7.31
N VAL A 251 -9.34 18.78 6.40
CA VAL A 251 -7.92 19.13 6.31
C VAL A 251 -7.57 19.84 5.02
#